data_0f1d7183ede650d99231373cd54489fa
#
_entry.id   0f1d7183ede650d99231373cd54489fa
#
_cell.length_a   1.000
_cell.length_b   1.000
_cell.length_c   1.000
_cell.angle_alpha   90.00
_cell.angle_beta   90.00
_cell.angle_gamma   90.00
#
_symmetry.space_group_name_H-M   'P 1'
#
loop_
_entity.id
_entity.type
_entity.pdbx_description
1 polymer ?
#
loop_
_entity_poly.entity_id
_entity_poly.type
_entity_poly.pdbx_seq_one_letter_code
_entity_poly.pdbx_strand_id
1 'polypeptide(L)'
;MKSIGILLIGLFAVTSWAADEISATEAKIKEAMKGEVRTDADTARDRNRKPVQTLNFFGLQDDMKVLELVPGGGWYTKILAPVLADKGKLFLSIGAERLNDRLLNKPGFEKVKVLTADLKSPPLDFGEKNFDMVLTFRNLHNFPPEGRQNINAAAFKALKKGGLYGVVDHTRRHMESDTRANGRRMDPVLVIKELEAEGFEFVDFSTLHYRVDDELRYEVGVRSVTGNTDRFTMLFRKPKR
;
A
#
# COMPACT_ATOMS: atom_id res chain seq x y z
N MET A 1 14.90 30.59 50.19
CA MET A 1 15.35 29.56 49.25
C MET A 1 14.20 28.54 49.08
N LYS A 2 13.44 28.62 47.99
CA LYS A 2 12.37 27.69 47.66
C LYS A 2 12.82 26.87 46.44
N SER A 3 13.04 25.61 46.62
CA SER A 3 13.42 24.65 45.58
C SER A 3 12.22 24.38 44.67
N ILE A 4 12.38 24.62 43.39
CA ILE A 4 11.41 24.21 42.35
C ILE A 4 11.80 22.80 41.91
N GLY A 5 10.98 21.83 42.28
CA GLY A 5 11.07 20.47 41.76
C GLY A 5 10.48 20.40 40.36
N ILE A 6 11.30 20.11 39.36
CA ILE A 6 10.87 19.88 37.97
C ILE A 6 10.39 18.46 37.88
N LEU A 7 9.10 18.30 37.63
CA LEU A 7 8.45 17.01 37.32
C LEU A 7 8.76 16.62 35.86
N LEU A 8 9.75 15.76 35.66
CA LEU A 8 10.14 15.16 34.39
C LEU A 8 9.73 13.67 34.40
N ILE A 9 8.41 13.43 34.34
CA ILE A 9 7.88 12.05 34.17
C ILE A 9 6.73 12.11 33.18
N GLY A 10 6.94 11.69 31.93
CA GLY A 10 5.80 11.57 31.02
C GLY A 10 6.10 11.28 29.53
N LEU A 11 7.36 11.28 29.09
CA LEU A 11 7.65 11.12 27.65
C LEU A 11 8.22 9.75 27.24
N PHE A 12 8.66 8.91 28.16
CA PHE A 12 9.35 7.65 27.83
C PHE A 12 8.42 6.45 27.58
N ALA A 13 7.21 6.44 28.15
CA ALA A 13 6.32 5.29 28.04
C ALA A 13 5.65 5.14 26.65
N VAL A 14 5.33 6.25 25.99
CA VAL A 14 4.63 6.24 24.70
C VAL A 14 5.53 5.78 23.54
N THR A 15 6.81 6.15 23.58
CA THR A 15 7.77 5.75 22.54
C THR A 15 8.17 4.27 22.64
N SER A 16 8.23 3.71 23.83
CA SER A 16 8.53 2.30 24.06
C SER A 16 7.40 1.40 23.53
N TRP A 17 6.16 1.74 23.85
CA TRP A 17 5.00 0.92 23.44
C TRP A 17 4.80 0.89 21.93
N ALA A 18 4.91 2.03 21.25
CA ALA A 18 4.83 2.09 19.79
C ALA A 18 5.98 1.33 19.09
N ALA A 19 7.18 1.34 19.66
CA ALA A 19 8.31 0.59 19.13
C ALA A 19 8.10 -0.93 19.31
N ASP A 20 7.52 -1.38 20.43
CA ASP A 20 7.21 -2.78 20.69
C ASP A 20 6.08 -3.29 19.78
N GLU A 21 5.06 -2.48 19.49
CA GLU A 21 3.97 -2.82 18.56
C GLU A 21 4.47 -2.95 17.11
N ILE A 22 5.32 -2.04 16.64
CA ILE A 22 5.95 -2.13 15.30
C ILE A 22 6.78 -3.42 15.21
N SER A 23 7.54 -3.76 16.26
CA SER A 23 8.32 -4.98 16.33
C SER A 23 7.45 -6.24 16.26
N ALA A 24 6.30 -6.26 16.93
CA ALA A 24 5.35 -7.37 16.89
C ALA A 24 4.71 -7.55 15.51
N THR A 25 4.29 -6.46 14.86
CA THR A 25 3.74 -6.50 13.48
C THR A 25 4.81 -6.95 12.48
N GLU A 26 6.04 -6.47 12.62
CA GLU A 26 7.16 -6.90 11.75
C GLU A 26 7.43 -8.40 11.87
N ALA A 27 7.38 -8.94 13.09
CA ALA A 27 7.53 -10.38 13.30
C ALA A 27 6.43 -11.19 12.60
N LYS A 28 5.17 -10.73 12.66
CA LYS A 28 4.06 -11.34 11.92
C LYS A 28 4.24 -11.25 10.41
N ILE A 29 4.74 -10.12 9.88
CA ILE A 29 5.04 -10.00 8.44
C ILE A 29 6.11 -11.03 8.03
N LYS A 30 7.19 -11.14 8.79
CA LYS A 30 8.26 -12.13 8.51
C LYS A 30 7.75 -13.56 8.58
N GLU A 31 6.83 -13.87 9.49
CA GLU A 31 6.21 -15.19 9.57
C GLU A 31 5.27 -15.44 8.38
N ALA A 32 4.41 -14.47 8.03
CA ALA A 32 3.55 -14.56 6.86
C ALA A 32 4.31 -14.77 5.55
N MET A 33 5.53 -14.25 5.45
CA MET A 33 6.39 -14.48 4.28
C MET A 33 6.83 -15.93 4.12
N LYS A 34 6.78 -16.74 5.16
CA LYS A 34 7.11 -18.19 5.15
C LYS A 34 5.88 -19.07 4.89
N GLY A 35 4.68 -18.48 4.85
CA GLY A 35 3.42 -19.22 4.73
C GLY A 35 3.37 -20.09 3.47
N GLU A 36 2.86 -21.32 3.61
CA GLU A 36 2.75 -22.34 2.54
C GLU A 36 1.90 -21.87 1.34
N VAL A 37 1.04 -20.90 1.52
CA VAL A 37 0.22 -20.31 0.45
C VAL A 37 1.07 -19.55 -0.58
N ARG A 38 2.30 -19.20 -0.24
CA ARG A 38 3.24 -18.50 -1.10
C ARG A 38 4.06 -19.50 -1.92
N THR A 39 4.10 -19.29 -3.22
CA THR A 39 4.86 -20.10 -4.16
C THR A 39 6.30 -19.63 -4.30
N ASP A 40 7.17 -20.44 -4.91
CA ASP A 40 8.55 -20.03 -5.26
C ASP A 40 8.55 -18.76 -6.13
N ALA A 41 7.56 -18.61 -7.03
CA ALA A 41 7.38 -17.40 -7.83
C ALA A 41 7.02 -16.18 -7.00
N ASP A 42 6.35 -16.35 -5.84
CA ASP A 42 6.09 -15.26 -4.91
C ASP A 42 7.36 -14.88 -4.14
N THR A 43 8.07 -15.87 -3.59
CA THR A 43 9.28 -15.66 -2.78
C THR A 43 10.43 -15.08 -3.61
N ALA A 44 10.59 -15.49 -4.85
CA ALA A 44 11.59 -14.94 -5.77
C ALA A 44 11.44 -13.41 -5.99
N ARG A 45 10.24 -12.85 -5.71
CA ARG A 45 9.96 -11.42 -5.87
C ARG A 45 10.19 -10.61 -4.59
N ASP A 46 10.44 -11.25 -3.44
CA ASP A 46 10.63 -10.59 -2.15
C ASP A 46 11.79 -9.60 -2.18
N ARG A 47 12.92 -9.98 -2.79
CA ARG A 47 14.10 -9.13 -2.94
C ARG A 47 13.80 -7.77 -3.62
N ASN A 48 12.83 -7.77 -4.56
CA ASN A 48 12.46 -6.57 -5.33
C ASN A 48 11.24 -5.85 -4.76
N ARG A 49 10.45 -6.50 -3.90
CA ARG A 49 9.27 -5.92 -3.27
C ARG A 49 9.49 -5.50 -1.83
N LYS A 50 10.55 -6.03 -1.19
CA LYS A 50 10.96 -5.69 0.19
C LYS A 50 9.76 -5.54 1.14
N PRO A 51 8.90 -6.59 1.29
CA PRO A 51 7.59 -6.43 1.93
C PRO A 51 7.68 -5.94 3.36
N VAL A 52 8.64 -6.43 4.16
CA VAL A 52 8.84 -5.98 5.55
C VAL A 52 9.10 -4.48 5.60
N GLN A 53 10.09 -4.02 4.84
CA GLN A 53 10.48 -2.60 4.83
C GLN A 53 9.36 -1.72 4.25
N THR A 54 8.65 -2.22 3.22
CA THR A 54 7.56 -1.46 2.58
C THR A 54 6.38 -1.27 3.53
N LEU A 55 5.94 -2.34 4.19
CA LEU A 55 4.81 -2.29 5.10
C LEU A 55 5.16 -1.52 6.39
N ASN A 56 6.41 -1.62 6.88
CA ASN A 56 6.90 -0.81 7.98
C ASN A 56 6.95 0.69 7.62
N PHE A 57 7.42 1.03 6.42
CA PHE A 57 7.41 2.41 5.94
C PHE A 57 5.99 2.99 5.88
N PHE A 58 5.00 2.18 5.50
CA PHE A 58 3.59 2.61 5.52
C PHE A 58 3.01 2.65 6.93
N GLY A 59 3.71 2.16 7.95
CA GLY A 59 3.24 2.15 9.33
C GLY A 59 2.14 1.13 9.60
N LEU A 60 2.14 -0.01 8.87
CA LEU A 60 1.17 -1.09 9.10
C LEU A 60 1.24 -1.60 10.54
N GLN A 61 0.09 -1.73 11.18
CA GLN A 61 -0.09 -2.40 12.46
C GLN A 61 -1.06 -3.59 12.31
N ASP A 62 -0.89 -4.62 13.12
CA ASP A 62 -1.63 -5.89 13.03
C ASP A 62 -3.11 -5.80 13.46
N ASP A 63 -3.51 -4.67 14.03
CA ASP A 63 -4.88 -4.38 14.47
C ASP A 63 -5.66 -3.45 13.52
N MET A 64 -5.02 -3.00 12.44
CA MET A 64 -5.61 -2.06 11.48
C MET A 64 -6.72 -2.68 10.63
N LYS A 65 -7.67 -1.83 10.24
CA LYS A 65 -8.62 -2.08 9.16
C LYS A 65 -8.01 -1.60 7.85
N VAL A 66 -7.61 -2.53 6.99
CA VAL A 66 -6.85 -2.27 5.76
C VAL A 66 -7.66 -2.59 4.52
N LEU A 67 -7.58 -1.74 3.50
CA LEU A 67 -8.10 -1.97 2.15
C LEU A 67 -6.94 -2.10 1.16
N GLU A 68 -6.78 -3.27 0.52
CA GLU A 68 -5.89 -3.46 -0.62
C GLU A 68 -6.66 -3.25 -1.91
N LEU A 69 -6.24 -2.28 -2.72
CA LEU A 69 -6.81 -1.99 -4.03
C LEU A 69 -6.10 -2.81 -5.12
N VAL A 70 -6.87 -3.40 -6.01
CA VAL A 70 -6.36 -4.16 -7.16
C VAL A 70 -5.33 -5.22 -6.74
N PRO A 71 -5.71 -6.21 -5.91
CA PRO A 71 -4.77 -7.18 -5.35
C PRO A 71 -4.10 -8.07 -6.42
N GLY A 72 -4.61 -8.08 -7.65
CA GLY A 72 -4.08 -8.86 -8.76
C GLY A 72 -4.07 -10.36 -8.46
N GLY A 73 -2.89 -10.99 -8.43
CA GLY A 73 -2.73 -12.39 -8.04
C GLY A 73 -2.61 -12.61 -6.53
N GLY A 74 -2.90 -11.61 -5.70
CA GLY A 74 -2.91 -11.72 -4.25
C GLY A 74 -1.54 -11.75 -3.59
N TRP A 75 -0.51 -11.20 -4.22
CA TRP A 75 0.85 -11.29 -3.68
C TRP A 75 1.00 -10.65 -2.30
N TYR A 76 0.51 -9.40 -2.13
CA TYR A 76 0.46 -8.75 -0.82
C TYR A 76 -0.66 -9.30 0.05
N THR A 77 -1.80 -9.68 -0.53
CA THR A 77 -2.90 -10.35 0.17
C THR A 77 -2.42 -11.56 0.98
N LYS A 78 -1.51 -12.38 0.41
CA LYS A 78 -0.91 -13.55 1.07
C LYS A 78 -0.06 -13.22 2.30
N ILE A 79 0.35 -11.96 2.44
CA ILE A 79 1.09 -11.44 3.60
C ILE A 79 0.12 -10.71 4.54
N LEU A 80 -0.71 -9.83 4.00
CA LEU A 80 -1.62 -8.98 4.78
C LEU A 80 -2.69 -9.80 5.52
N ALA A 81 -3.25 -10.84 4.87
CA ALA A 81 -4.30 -11.64 5.48
C ALA A 81 -3.86 -12.29 6.79
N PRO A 82 -2.77 -13.06 6.87
CA PRO A 82 -2.32 -13.65 8.14
C PRO A 82 -1.85 -12.60 9.17
N VAL A 83 -1.25 -11.48 8.73
CA VAL A 83 -0.83 -10.41 9.65
C VAL A 83 -2.03 -9.78 10.37
N LEU A 84 -3.13 -9.58 9.67
CA LEU A 84 -4.34 -8.90 10.17
C LEU A 84 -5.37 -9.87 10.77
N ALA A 85 -5.14 -11.18 10.71
CA ALA A 85 -6.15 -12.20 11.02
C ALA A 85 -6.69 -12.16 12.44
N ASP A 86 -5.84 -11.80 13.42
CA ASP A 86 -6.20 -11.87 14.85
C ASP A 86 -6.94 -10.61 15.30
N LYS A 87 -6.37 -9.44 15.07
CA LYS A 87 -6.83 -8.16 15.61
C LYS A 87 -7.35 -7.19 14.56
N GLY A 88 -6.79 -7.27 13.35
CA GLY A 88 -7.12 -6.39 12.24
C GLY A 88 -8.23 -6.92 11.34
N LYS A 89 -8.42 -6.26 10.20
CA LYS A 89 -9.36 -6.66 9.15
C LYS A 89 -8.79 -6.33 7.78
N LEU A 90 -8.77 -7.31 6.87
CA LEU A 90 -8.37 -7.09 5.48
C LEU A 90 -9.60 -7.06 4.58
N PHE A 91 -9.66 -6.02 3.76
CA PHE A 91 -10.62 -5.87 2.67
C PHE A 91 -9.87 -5.76 1.35
N LEU A 92 -10.45 -6.32 0.31
CA LEU A 92 -9.93 -6.24 -1.05
C LEU A 92 -10.98 -5.60 -1.95
N SER A 93 -10.56 -4.83 -2.95
CA SER A 93 -11.49 -4.29 -3.94
C SER A 93 -10.84 -4.14 -5.31
N ILE A 94 -11.67 -3.89 -6.33
CA ILE A 94 -11.29 -3.71 -7.73
C ILE A 94 -10.61 -4.97 -8.31
N GLY A 95 -11.41 -5.87 -8.86
CA GLY A 95 -10.95 -7.12 -9.45
C GLY A 95 -10.54 -8.19 -8.44
N ALA A 96 -10.89 -8.01 -7.16
CA ALA A 96 -10.57 -8.95 -6.08
C ALA A 96 -11.37 -10.24 -6.16
N GLU A 97 -12.53 -10.24 -6.78
CA GLU A 97 -13.38 -11.42 -7.02
C GLU A 97 -12.65 -12.53 -7.78
N ARG A 98 -11.63 -12.18 -8.57
CA ARG A 98 -10.79 -13.16 -9.29
C ARG A 98 -9.93 -14.02 -8.36
N LEU A 99 -9.82 -13.64 -7.08
CA LEU A 99 -9.08 -14.39 -6.07
C LEU A 99 -9.94 -15.43 -5.35
N ASN A 100 -11.28 -15.39 -5.46
CA ASN A 100 -12.18 -16.27 -4.72
C ASN A 100 -11.76 -17.75 -4.84
N ASP A 101 -11.71 -18.28 -6.05
CA ASP A 101 -11.38 -19.70 -6.27
C ASP A 101 -9.89 -20.02 -6.13
N ARG A 102 -9.02 -19.03 -6.25
CA ARG A 102 -7.56 -19.25 -6.29
C ARG A 102 -6.90 -19.08 -4.93
N LEU A 103 -7.46 -18.25 -4.07
CA LEU A 103 -6.83 -17.84 -2.82
C LEU A 103 -7.80 -17.76 -1.64
N LEU A 104 -8.95 -17.06 -1.80
CA LEU A 104 -9.79 -16.71 -0.66
C LEU A 104 -10.55 -17.91 -0.09
N ASN A 105 -10.72 -19.01 -0.84
CA ASN A 105 -11.26 -20.27 -0.35
C ASN A 105 -10.22 -21.15 0.39
N LYS A 106 -8.97 -20.68 0.53
CA LYS A 106 -7.94 -21.43 1.26
C LYS A 106 -7.99 -21.13 2.74
N PRO A 107 -7.54 -22.09 3.59
CA PRO A 107 -7.42 -21.87 5.02
C PRO A 107 -6.58 -20.60 5.34
N GLY A 108 -7.06 -19.82 6.31
CA GLY A 108 -6.44 -18.56 6.73
C GLY A 108 -6.90 -17.30 5.99
N PHE A 109 -7.82 -17.44 5.01
CA PHE A 109 -8.38 -16.29 4.27
C PHE A 109 -9.86 -16.04 4.54
N GLU A 110 -10.49 -16.80 5.42
CA GLU A 110 -11.94 -16.77 5.72
C GLU A 110 -12.42 -15.41 6.23
N LYS A 111 -11.52 -14.64 6.84
CA LYS A 111 -11.82 -13.30 7.36
C LYS A 111 -11.63 -12.18 6.35
N VAL A 112 -11.03 -12.47 5.19
CA VAL A 112 -10.82 -11.48 4.12
C VAL A 112 -12.16 -11.16 3.47
N LYS A 113 -12.46 -9.87 3.32
CA LYS A 113 -13.70 -9.40 2.70
C LYS A 113 -13.44 -8.80 1.33
N VAL A 114 -14.25 -9.16 0.35
CA VAL A 114 -14.23 -8.55 -0.98
C VAL A 114 -15.31 -7.48 -1.06
N LEU A 115 -14.92 -6.27 -1.45
CA LEU A 115 -15.83 -5.15 -1.72
C LEU A 115 -16.00 -4.99 -3.22
N THR A 116 -17.23 -5.04 -3.68
CA THR A 116 -17.54 -4.77 -5.09
C THR A 116 -17.39 -3.28 -5.35
N ALA A 117 -16.67 -2.95 -6.43
CA ALA A 117 -16.48 -1.58 -6.89
C ALA A 117 -16.66 -1.53 -8.40
N ASP A 118 -17.68 -0.82 -8.85
CA ASP A 118 -17.94 -0.66 -10.28
C ASP A 118 -17.21 0.58 -10.83
N LEU A 119 -16.09 0.33 -11.50
CA LEU A 119 -15.29 1.37 -12.13
C LEU A 119 -16.00 2.11 -13.28
N LYS A 120 -17.11 1.55 -13.79
CA LYS A 120 -17.88 2.14 -14.89
C LYS A 120 -18.98 3.09 -14.41
N SER A 121 -19.27 3.09 -13.12
CA SER A 121 -20.34 3.88 -12.52
C SER A 121 -19.79 4.88 -11.49
N PRO A 122 -19.20 5.99 -11.93
CA PRO A 122 -18.72 7.04 -11.02
C PRO A 122 -19.91 7.79 -10.37
N PRO A 123 -19.76 8.32 -9.14
CA PRO A 123 -18.56 8.23 -8.32
C PRO A 123 -18.37 6.85 -7.69
N LEU A 124 -17.13 6.36 -7.71
CA LEU A 124 -16.80 5.08 -7.11
C LEU A 124 -17.02 5.11 -5.59
N ASP A 125 -17.60 4.04 -5.05
CA ASP A 125 -17.78 3.84 -3.61
C ASP A 125 -17.46 2.38 -3.26
N PHE A 126 -16.66 2.16 -2.23
CA PHE A 126 -16.34 0.81 -1.77
C PHE A 126 -17.43 0.23 -0.84
N GLY A 127 -18.46 1.00 -0.48
CA GLY A 127 -19.53 0.57 0.42
C GLY A 127 -19.11 0.38 1.89
N GLU A 128 -17.84 0.60 2.21
CA GLU A 128 -17.24 0.42 3.54
C GLU A 128 -16.37 1.63 3.87
N LYS A 129 -16.27 2.00 5.16
CA LYS A 129 -15.59 3.23 5.61
C LYS A 129 -14.74 2.98 6.84
N ASN A 130 -14.07 4.05 7.29
CA ASN A 130 -13.22 4.08 8.48
C ASN A 130 -12.04 3.12 8.39
N PHE A 131 -11.43 3.03 7.20
CA PHE A 131 -10.17 2.33 7.06
C PHE A 131 -9.04 3.10 7.74
N ASP A 132 -8.17 2.38 8.42
CA ASP A 132 -6.92 2.90 8.97
C ASP A 132 -5.91 3.13 7.84
N MET A 133 -5.92 2.22 6.87
CA MET A 133 -4.97 2.23 5.76
C MET A 133 -5.62 1.74 4.46
N VAL A 134 -5.28 2.40 3.35
CA VAL A 134 -5.52 1.94 1.98
C VAL A 134 -4.16 1.69 1.34
N LEU A 135 -4.02 0.59 0.58
CA LEU A 135 -2.78 0.20 -0.07
C LEU A 135 -3.01 -0.09 -1.56
N THR A 136 -2.08 0.37 -2.40
CA THR A 136 -2.03 -0.01 -3.82
C THR A 136 -0.59 -0.26 -4.27
N PHE A 137 -0.39 -1.33 -5.03
CA PHE A 137 0.93 -1.79 -5.43
C PHE A 137 1.00 -2.05 -6.94
N ARG A 138 1.55 -1.08 -7.67
CA ARG A 138 1.80 -1.16 -9.12
C ARG A 138 0.52 -1.29 -9.95
N ASN A 139 -0.43 -0.45 -9.69
CA ASN A 139 -1.74 -0.50 -10.33
C ASN A 139 -2.23 0.84 -10.87
N LEU A 140 -1.81 1.99 -10.32
CA LEU A 140 -2.30 3.29 -10.77
C LEU A 140 -2.04 3.52 -12.26
N HIS A 141 -0.91 3.03 -12.78
CA HIS A 141 -0.56 3.09 -14.20
C HIS A 141 -1.54 2.34 -15.13
N ASN A 142 -2.39 1.46 -14.60
CA ASN A 142 -3.38 0.72 -15.40
C ASN A 142 -4.65 1.53 -15.68
N PHE A 143 -4.82 2.70 -15.06
CA PHE A 143 -6.03 3.49 -15.15
C PHE A 143 -5.77 4.82 -15.86
N PRO A 144 -6.70 5.26 -16.72
CA PRO A 144 -6.66 6.61 -17.30
C PRO A 144 -6.81 7.66 -16.17
N PRO A 145 -6.49 8.94 -16.44
CA PRO A 145 -6.56 10.01 -15.41
C PRO A 145 -7.88 10.06 -14.66
N GLU A 146 -9.01 9.99 -15.33
CA GLU A 146 -10.34 9.97 -14.72
C GLU A 146 -10.57 8.73 -13.82
N GLY A 147 -10.06 7.57 -14.26
CA GLY A 147 -10.13 6.34 -13.46
C GLY A 147 -9.32 6.45 -12.17
N ARG A 148 -8.11 7.02 -12.25
CA ARG A 148 -7.29 7.28 -11.05
C ARG A 148 -7.94 8.28 -10.12
N GLN A 149 -8.52 9.36 -10.66
CA GLN A 149 -9.26 10.34 -9.88
C GLN A 149 -10.40 9.68 -9.11
N ASN A 150 -11.23 8.88 -9.75
CA ASN A 150 -12.34 8.18 -9.09
C ASN A 150 -11.85 7.21 -8.00
N ILE A 151 -10.77 6.47 -8.25
CA ILE A 151 -10.19 5.55 -7.26
C ILE A 151 -9.63 6.32 -6.06
N ASN A 152 -8.90 7.42 -6.29
CA ASN A 152 -8.29 8.22 -5.24
C ASN A 152 -9.35 8.94 -4.40
N ALA A 153 -10.40 9.49 -5.02
CA ALA A 153 -11.55 10.08 -4.33
C ALA A 153 -12.28 9.04 -3.45
N ALA A 154 -12.49 7.81 -3.98
CA ALA A 154 -13.10 6.74 -3.21
C ALA A 154 -12.21 6.29 -2.03
N ALA A 155 -10.89 6.19 -2.24
CA ALA A 155 -9.94 5.89 -1.17
C ALA A 155 -9.95 6.98 -0.09
N PHE A 156 -9.98 8.26 -0.48
CA PHE A 156 -10.10 9.37 0.45
C PHE A 156 -11.39 9.29 1.27
N LYS A 157 -12.54 9.02 0.61
CA LYS A 157 -13.84 8.88 1.28
C LYS A 157 -13.85 7.71 2.26
N ALA A 158 -13.24 6.58 1.90
CA ALA A 158 -13.22 5.35 2.69
C ALA A 158 -12.31 5.43 3.93
N LEU A 159 -11.24 6.20 3.88
CA LEU A 159 -10.31 6.38 5.01
C LEU A 159 -10.96 7.15 6.16
N LYS A 160 -10.62 6.77 7.39
CA LYS A 160 -10.87 7.60 8.58
C LYS A 160 -10.03 8.88 8.54
N LYS A 161 -10.39 9.90 9.31
CA LYS A 161 -9.53 11.07 9.54
C LYS A 161 -8.19 10.63 10.11
N GLY A 162 -7.09 11.09 9.54
CA GLY A 162 -5.73 10.65 9.87
C GLY A 162 -5.33 9.30 9.28
N GLY A 163 -6.21 8.62 8.54
CA GLY A 163 -5.91 7.37 7.86
C GLY A 163 -4.88 7.54 6.75
N LEU A 164 -4.16 6.46 6.43
CA LEU A 164 -2.99 6.44 5.57
C LEU A 164 -3.29 5.82 4.20
N TYR A 165 -2.67 6.35 3.15
CA TYR A 165 -2.70 5.76 1.82
C TYR A 165 -1.27 5.47 1.36
N GLY A 166 -0.91 4.18 1.28
CA GLY A 166 0.38 3.71 0.80
C GLY A 166 0.34 3.38 -0.70
N VAL A 167 1.24 4.00 -1.46
CA VAL A 167 1.31 3.86 -2.92
C VAL A 167 2.70 3.42 -3.35
N VAL A 168 2.78 2.31 -4.09
CA VAL A 168 3.98 1.89 -4.83
C VAL A 168 3.63 1.79 -6.30
N ASP A 169 4.37 2.46 -7.19
CA ASP A 169 4.22 2.23 -8.62
C ASP A 169 5.54 2.40 -9.38
N HIS A 170 5.56 1.99 -10.65
CA HIS A 170 6.73 2.09 -11.51
C HIS A 170 6.99 3.54 -11.90
N THR A 171 8.22 4.00 -11.71
CA THR A 171 8.63 5.37 -11.98
C THR A 171 8.72 5.63 -13.47
N ARG A 172 8.11 6.71 -13.94
CA ARG A 172 8.37 7.40 -15.21
C ARG A 172 9.12 8.69 -14.92
N ARG A 173 9.97 9.11 -15.84
CA ARG A 173 10.71 10.37 -15.73
C ARG A 173 9.70 11.54 -15.66
N HIS A 174 9.97 12.48 -14.77
CA HIS A 174 9.12 13.65 -14.59
C HIS A 174 8.91 14.40 -15.91
N MET A 175 7.65 14.77 -16.20
CA MET A 175 7.18 15.43 -17.42
C MET A 175 7.39 14.64 -18.73
N GLU A 176 7.87 13.41 -18.68
CA GLU A 176 7.94 12.56 -19.86
C GLU A 176 6.52 12.11 -20.28
N SER A 177 6.23 12.19 -21.58
CA SER A 177 4.95 11.74 -22.12
C SER A 177 4.75 10.23 -21.91
N ASP A 178 3.51 9.83 -21.66
CA ASP A 178 3.14 8.42 -21.66
C ASP A 178 3.11 7.88 -23.07
N THR A 179 3.93 6.87 -23.32
CA THR A 179 4.07 6.23 -24.63
C THR A 179 4.06 4.71 -24.48
N ARG A 180 3.86 4.00 -25.60
CA ARG A 180 3.98 2.55 -25.59
C ARG A 180 5.41 2.09 -25.19
N ALA A 181 6.43 2.87 -25.48
CA ALA A 181 7.82 2.53 -25.20
C ALA A 181 8.14 2.55 -23.70
N ASN A 182 7.57 3.48 -22.94
CA ASN A 182 7.74 3.64 -21.49
C ASN A 182 6.48 3.26 -20.69
N GLY A 183 5.59 2.46 -21.26
CA GLY A 183 4.27 2.14 -20.72
C GLY A 183 4.31 1.47 -19.35
N ARG A 184 3.16 1.53 -18.67
CA ARG A 184 2.95 1.04 -17.30
C ARG A 184 3.85 1.71 -16.26
N ARG A 185 4.20 2.99 -16.48
CA ARG A 185 4.96 3.82 -15.55
C ARG A 185 4.20 5.10 -15.23
N MET A 186 4.41 5.63 -14.05
CA MET A 186 3.79 6.88 -13.58
C MET A 186 4.84 7.91 -13.21
N ASP A 187 4.60 9.15 -13.56
CA ASP A 187 5.37 10.28 -13.05
C ASP A 187 5.04 10.49 -11.57
N PRO A 188 6.02 10.38 -10.66
CA PRO A 188 5.80 10.53 -9.22
C PRO A 188 5.22 11.89 -8.83
N VAL A 189 5.63 12.98 -9.50
CA VAL A 189 5.12 14.33 -9.23
C VAL A 189 3.66 14.45 -9.62
N LEU A 190 3.27 13.84 -10.76
CA LEU A 190 1.87 13.78 -11.17
C LEU A 190 1.01 13.04 -10.14
N VAL A 191 1.50 11.91 -9.60
CA VAL A 191 0.78 11.15 -8.56
C VAL A 191 0.59 11.98 -7.30
N ILE A 192 1.61 12.73 -6.86
CA ILE A 192 1.47 13.64 -5.72
C ILE A 192 0.37 14.67 -6.00
N LYS A 193 0.41 15.34 -7.16
CA LYS A 193 -0.60 16.34 -7.53
C LYS A 193 -2.01 15.78 -7.63
N GLU A 194 -2.17 14.58 -8.20
CA GLU A 194 -3.48 13.91 -8.28
C GLU A 194 -4.04 13.62 -6.88
N LEU A 195 -3.22 13.15 -5.95
CA LEU A 195 -3.67 12.82 -4.59
C LEU A 195 -3.93 14.08 -3.74
N GLU A 196 -3.10 15.10 -3.86
CA GLU A 196 -3.34 16.39 -3.19
C GLU A 196 -4.62 17.08 -3.68
N ALA A 197 -4.95 16.94 -4.97
CA ALA A 197 -6.20 17.46 -5.53
C ALA A 197 -7.44 16.78 -4.92
N GLU A 198 -7.33 15.51 -4.49
CA GLU A 198 -8.39 14.80 -3.75
C GLU A 198 -8.39 15.12 -2.24
N GLY A 199 -7.47 15.97 -1.77
CA GLY A 199 -7.41 16.42 -0.38
C GLY A 199 -6.44 15.64 0.51
N PHE A 200 -5.65 14.73 -0.03
CA PHE A 200 -4.60 14.06 0.73
C PHE A 200 -3.44 15.01 1.06
N GLU A 201 -2.82 14.80 2.22
CA GLU A 201 -1.52 15.37 2.57
C GLU A 201 -0.42 14.39 2.17
N PHE A 202 0.59 14.84 1.40
CA PHE A 202 1.81 14.08 1.20
C PHE A 202 2.58 14.00 2.52
N VAL A 203 2.95 12.79 2.96
CA VAL A 203 3.63 12.57 4.24
C VAL A 203 5.12 12.34 4.02
N ASP A 204 5.46 11.36 3.18
CA ASP A 204 6.86 10.97 2.96
C ASP A 204 7.01 10.11 1.71
N PHE A 205 8.24 9.93 1.27
CA PHE A 205 8.63 8.96 0.24
C PHE A 205 9.82 8.12 0.70
N SER A 206 9.95 6.93 0.13
CA SER A 206 11.06 6.03 0.44
C SER A 206 11.85 5.65 -0.81
N THR A 207 13.17 5.58 -0.68
CA THR A 207 14.10 5.09 -1.70
C THR A 207 14.22 3.56 -1.75
N LEU A 208 13.36 2.84 -1.01
CA LEU A 208 13.40 1.37 -0.90
C LEU A 208 13.45 0.65 -2.25
N HIS A 209 12.70 1.15 -3.23
CA HIS A 209 12.56 0.52 -4.55
C HIS A 209 13.33 1.25 -5.65
N TYR A 210 14.21 2.19 -5.28
CA TYR A 210 15.07 2.88 -6.24
C TYR A 210 15.98 1.89 -6.98
N ARG A 211 16.11 2.07 -8.30
CA ARG A 211 16.97 1.29 -9.18
C ARG A 211 17.78 2.22 -10.06
N VAL A 212 19.07 2.38 -9.73
CA VAL A 212 20.00 3.24 -10.46
C VAL A 212 20.21 2.79 -11.91
N ASP A 213 20.04 1.50 -12.17
CA ASP A 213 20.24 0.85 -13.46
C ASP A 213 18.99 0.81 -14.36
N ASP A 214 17.84 1.33 -13.88
CA ASP A 214 16.65 1.49 -14.71
C ASP A 214 16.64 2.87 -15.39
N GLU A 215 16.85 2.90 -16.69
CA GLU A 215 16.88 4.13 -17.49
C GLU A 215 15.51 4.83 -17.60
N LEU A 216 14.44 4.25 -17.05
CA LEU A 216 13.04 4.73 -17.02
C LEU A 216 12.36 4.82 -18.40
N ARG A 217 13.00 4.44 -19.46
CA ARG A 217 12.52 4.61 -20.86
C ARG A 217 11.87 3.37 -21.47
N TYR A 218 12.02 2.20 -20.82
CA TYR A 218 11.44 0.96 -21.32
C TYR A 218 10.14 0.60 -20.60
N GLU A 219 9.19 0.06 -21.33
CA GLU A 219 7.98 -0.55 -20.79
C GLU A 219 8.38 -1.65 -19.79
N VAL A 220 7.67 -1.75 -18.66
CA VAL A 220 8.08 -2.59 -17.50
C VAL A 220 8.12 -4.10 -17.76
N GLY A 221 7.49 -4.58 -18.84
CA GLY A 221 7.51 -5.98 -19.27
C GLY A 221 8.65 -6.32 -20.23
N VAL A 222 9.43 -5.34 -20.67
CA VAL A 222 10.61 -5.59 -21.51
C VAL A 222 11.62 -6.41 -20.73
N ARG A 223 12.16 -7.46 -21.35
CA ARG A 223 13.01 -8.48 -20.70
C ARG A 223 14.21 -7.89 -19.94
N SER A 224 14.80 -6.82 -20.45
CA SER A 224 15.96 -6.15 -19.82
C SER A 224 15.66 -5.48 -18.48
N VAL A 225 14.40 -5.10 -18.23
CA VAL A 225 14.00 -4.38 -17.01
C VAL A 225 12.99 -5.14 -16.17
N THR A 226 12.38 -6.20 -16.70
CA THR A 226 11.36 -6.97 -15.98
C THR A 226 11.89 -7.47 -14.64
N GLY A 227 11.18 -7.15 -13.56
CA GLY A 227 11.55 -7.51 -12.19
C GLY A 227 12.54 -6.55 -11.54
N ASN A 228 13.22 -5.67 -12.31
CA ASN A 228 14.22 -4.72 -11.81
C ASN A 228 13.89 -3.25 -12.12
N THR A 229 12.65 -2.94 -12.41
CA THR A 229 12.21 -1.55 -12.67
C THR A 229 12.29 -0.70 -11.40
N ASP A 230 12.66 0.57 -11.57
CA ASP A 230 12.54 1.58 -10.53
C ASP A 230 11.09 1.81 -10.14
N ARG A 231 10.85 2.06 -8.86
CA ARG A 231 9.51 2.33 -8.32
C ARG A 231 9.61 3.40 -7.25
N PHE A 232 8.68 4.32 -7.30
CA PHE A 232 8.44 5.20 -6.16
C PHE A 232 7.61 4.49 -5.11
N THR A 233 7.82 4.88 -3.86
CA THR A 233 7.10 4.41 -2.67
C THR A 233 6.73 5.63 -1.87
N MET A 234 5.45 5.93 -1.76
CA MET A 234 4.95 7.18 -1.18
C MET A 234 3.85 6.91 -0.16
N LEU A 235 3.83 7.74 0.86
CA LEU A 235 2.83 7.72 1.92
C LEU A 235 2.06 9.04 1.93
N PHE A 236 0.74 8.91 1.93
CA PHE A 236 -0.19 10.03 2.04
C PHE A 236 -1.10 9.84 3.25
N ARG A 237 -1.72 10.91 3.70
CA ARG A 237 -2.64 10.91 4.83
C ARG A 237 -3.90 11.70 4.51
N LYS A 238 -5.04 11.18 4.92
CA LYS A 238 -6.26 11.99 5.02
C LYS A 238 -6.13 12.93 6.21
N PRO A 239 -6.32 14.26 6.06
CA PRO A 239 -6.21 15.21 7.15
C PRO A 239 -7.02 14.80 8.39
N LYS A 240 -6.55 15.21 9.57
CA LYS A 240 -7.25 14.95 10.84
C LYS A 240 -8.39 15.93 11.11
N ARG A 241 -8.40 17.03 10.36
CA ARG A 241 -9.40 18.12 10.55
C ARG A 241 -10.56 18.01 9.58
#